data_cb8373ed143dcbf552ad457d28773764
#
_entry.id   cb8373ed143dcbf552ad457d28773764
#
_cell.length_a   1.000
_cell.length_b   1.000
_cell.length_c   1.000
_cell.angle_alpha   90.00
_cell.angle_beta   90.00
_cell.angle_gamma   90.00
#
_symmetry.space_group_name_H-M   'P 1'
#
loop_
_entity.id
_entity.type
_entity.pdbx_description
1 polymer ?
#
loop_
_entity_poly.entity_id
_entity_poly.type
_entity_poly.pdbx_seq_one_letter_code
_entity_poly.pdbx_strand_id
1 'polypeptide(L)'
;MNKTLSISVASHGFETLASESLRLVLDYLTIYEQFALLSSNKELLNREPLASVVVSYCERCSACRKRTEHLCTNKFKHQTKDFWTALLQYSNPTGLVELRLASCDGFDSDVLKSSQAKAAFMSLQVLELNKCSTMNAEALGLIADMCSTLKELRLRDLAVDPVALNKLITKNAESLRVVDLLGCHTIRGEDIRTLAQCSQLRDLSLWGCHNVDNASIEHVIQHCSQLERLNLRYAHKVDDKVVASIALHLKELKDLNLRYCYKVSDKGVASLCESLPRLRSLNLSQCARLTDAAIMRVATSMTCLKELRLWGCIKLTSNSVLSISEGLPELTLLDLRGRDKFEAVIGGPTALKFLIETYRSKLARWEQAQGEQMGVFKRPSMIAAAA
;
A
#
# COMPACT_ATOMS: atom_id res chain seq x y z
N MET A 1 -35.21 -7.66 -7.76
CA MET A 1 -35.99 -6.70 -8.56
C MET A 1 -35.05 -5.58 -8.95
N ASN A 2 -34.40 -5.71 -10.11
CA ASN A 2 -33.52 -4.68 -10.69
C ASN A 2 -34.41 -3.64 -11.36
N LYS A 3 -34.56 -2.48 -10.71
CA LYS A 3 -35.06 -1.30 -11.43
C LYS A 3 -33.87 -0.67 -12.17
N THR A 4 -33.74 -1.03 -13.43
CA THR A 4 -33.00 -0.23 -14.41
C THR A 4 -33.78 1.09 -14.54
N LEU A 5 -33.27 2.13 -13.89
CA LEU A 5 -33.68 3.49 -14.21
C LEU A 5 -33.14 3.80 -15.60
N SER A 6 -33.97 3.64 -16.63
CA SER A 6 -33.72 4.26 -17.92
C SER A 6 -33.94 5.76 -17.75
N ILE A 7 -32.88 6.50 -17.48
CA ILE A 7 -32.94 7.97 -17.56
C ILE A 7 -32.96 8.31 -19.05
N SER A 8 -34.15 8.57 -19.59
CA SER A 8 -34.27 9.32 -20.83
C SER A 8 -33.84 10.74 -20.51
N VAL A 9 -32.59 11.07 -20.79
CA VAL A 9 -32.03 12.39 -20.59
C VAL A 9 -32.68 13.31 -21.62
N ALA A 10 -33.74 13.99 -21.23
CA ALA A 10 -34.20 15.17 -21.97
C ALA A 10 -33.07 16.21 -21.85
N SER A 11 -32.39 16.46 -22.95
CA SER A 11 -31.16 17.28 -23.05
C SER A 11 -31.33 18.76 -22.62
N HIS A 12 -32.51 19.20 -22.28
CA HIS A 12 -32.84 20.62 -22.04
C HIS A 12 -32.83 21.03 -20.55
N GLY A 13 -32.63 20.13 -19.60
CA GLY A 13 -32.77 20.46 -18.18
C GLY A 13 -31.46 20.78 -17.43
N PHE A 14 -30.32 20.36 -17.96
CA PHE A 14 -29.03 20.49 -17.25
C PHE A 14 -28.24 21.76 -17.63
N GLU A 15 -28.59 22.41 -18.73
CA GLU A 15 -27.90 23.60 -19.24
C GLU A 15 -28.04 24.82 -18.30
N THR A 16 -29.06 24.81 -17.44
CA THR A 16 -29.37 25.91 -16.53
C THR A 16 -28.87 25.71 -15.11
N LEU A 17 -28.31 24.51 -14.78
CA LEU A 17 -27.80 24.26 -13.45
C LEU A 17 -26.52 25.07 -13.16
N ALA A 18 -26.44 25.61 -11.94
CA ALA A 18 -25.18 26.17 -11.46
C ALA A 18 -24.08 25.07 -11.41
N SER A 19 -22.82 25.44 -11.63
CA SER A 19 -21.70 24.48 -11.69
C SER A 19 -21.60 23.57 -10.46
N GLU A 20 -21.91 24.09 -9.27
CA GLU A 20 -21.93 23.26 -8.03
C GLU A 20 -23.04 22.21 -8.05
N SER A 21 -24.24 22.58 -8.54
CA SER A 21 -25.37 21.63 -8.65
C SER A 21 -25.11 20.58 -9.72
N LEU A 22 -24.49 20.95 -10.83
CA LEU A 22 -24.07 20.00 -11.87
C LEU A 22 -23.03 19.03 -11.34
N ARG A 23 -22.04 19.52 -10.58
CA ARG A 23 -21.02 18.69 -9.94
C ARG A 23 -21.62 17.67 -8.98
N LEU A 24 -22.57 18.10 -8.13
CA LEU A 24 -23.30 17.18 -7.25
C LEU A 24 -24.07 16.11 -8.03
N VAL A 25 -24.67 16.45 -9.16
CA VAL A 25 -25.34 15.45 -10.01
C VAL A 25 -24.33 14.47 -10.63
N LEU A 26 -23.21 14.97 -11.12
CA LEU A 26 -22.15 14.12 -11.69
C LEU A 26 -21.56 13.17 -10.65
N ASP A 27 -21.44 13.58 -9.39
CA ASP A 27 -20.94 12.74 -8.29
C ASP A 27 -21.84 11.52 -7.97
N TYR A 28 -23.12 11.61 -8.31
CA TYR A 28 -24.08 10.51 -8.15
C TYR A 28 -24.19 9.58 -9.37
N LEU A 29 -23.63 9.98 -10.51
CA LEU A 29 -23.67 9.19 -11.74
C LEU A 29 -22.47 8.26 -11.84
N THR A 30 -22.66 7.12 -12.47
CA THR A 30 -21.54 6.28 -12.89
C THR A 30 -20.73 7.00 -13.98
N ILE A 31 -19.47 6.68 -14.17
CA ILE A 31 -18.65 7.31 -15.24
C ILE A 31 -19.26 7.13 -16.63
N TYR A 32 -20.01 6.04 -16.84
CA TYR A 32 -20.77 5.82 -18.07
C TYR A 32 -21.89 6.84 -18.24
N GLU A 33 -22.62 7.08 -17.16
CA GLU A 33 -23.71 8.06 -17.16
C GLU A 33 -23.14 9.47 -17.25
N GLN A 34 -22.05 9.76 -16.54
CA GLN A 34 -21.31 11.02 -16.67
C GLN A 34 -20.82 11.21 -18.10
N PHE A 35 -20.18 10.18 -18.69
CA PHE A 35 -19.69 10.23 -20.06
C PHE A 35 -20.81 10.37 -21.07
N ALA A 36 -21.90 9.63 -20.93
CA ALA A 36 -23.08 9.74 -21.80
C ALA A 36 -23.72 11.13 -21.70
N LEU A 37 -23.85 11.68 -20.49
CA LEU A 37 -24.39 13.01 -20.25
C LEU A 37 -23.50 14.10 -20.86
N LEU A 38 -22.21 14.06 -20.58
CA LEU A 38 -21.24 15.05 -21.05
C LEU A 38 -21.02 14.96 -22.57
N SER A 39 -20.96 13.75 -23.15
CA SER A 39 -20.79 13.57 -24.59
C SER A 39 -21.99 13.97 -25.42
N SER A 40 -23.19 13.93 -24.84
CA SER A 40 -24.43 14.39 -25.49
C SER A 40 -24.59 15.91 -25.46
N ASN A 41 -23.85 16.63 -24.64
CA ASN A 41 -23.97 18.07 -24.49
C ASN A 41 -22.58 18.74 -24.38
N LYS A 42 -22.13 19.33 -25.50
CA LYS A 42 -20.83 20.02 -25.61
C LYS A 42 -20.68 21.20 -24.66
N GLU A 43 -21.77 21.86 -24.32
CA GLU A 43 -21.76 23.03 -23.45
C GLU A 43 -21.49 22.62 -21.99
N LEU A 44 -22.12 21.54 -21.51
CA LEU A 44 -21.83 20.96 -20.20
C LEU A 44 -20.37 20.50 -20.09
N LEU A 45 -19.85 19.90 -21.15
CA LEU A 45 -18.48 19.44 -21.21
C LEU A 45 -17.45 20.55 -21.05
N ASN A 46 -17.70 21.69 -21.64
CA ASN A 46 -16.83 22.86 -21.53
C ASN A 46 -16.88 23.52 -20.14
N ARG A 47 -17.93 23.30 -19.37
CA ARG A 47 -18.11 23.87 -18.02
C ARG A 47 -17.51 23.02 -16.91
N GLU A 48 -17.70 21.71 -16.97
CA GLU A 48 -17.26 20.76 -15.93
C GLU A 48 -16.53 19.58 -16.57
N PRO A 49 -15.28 19.78 -17.01
CA PRO A 49 -14.49 18.68 -17.56
C PRO A 49 -14.09 17.68 -16.48
N LEU A 50 -13.93 16.42 -16.87
CA LEU A 50 -13.50 15.37 -15.96
C LEU A 50 -12.09 15.67 -15.42
N ALA A 51 -12.00 15.97 -14.14
CA ALA A 51 -10.72 16.24 -13.45
C ALA A 51 -10.05 14.96 -12.96
N SER A 52 -10.81 13.87 -12.78
CA SER A 52 -10.32 12.61 -12.26
C SER A 52 -11.01 11.45 -12.97
N VAL A 53 -10.19 10.49 -13.43
CA VAL A 53 -10.68 9.24 -14.01
C VAL A 53 -10.19 8.10 -13.14
N VAL A 54 -11.12 7.48 -12.41
CA VAL A 54 -10.85 6.34 -11.56
C VAL A 54 -11.58 5.13 -12.10
N VAL A 55 -10.84 4.22 -12.74
CA VAL A 55 -11.37 2.95 -13.25
C VAL A 55 -10.69 1.83 -12.51
N SER A 56 -11.37 1.25 -11.53
CA SER A 56 -10.84 0.17 -10.74
C SER A 56 -11.69 -1.09 -10.83
N TYR A 57 -11.01 -2.24 -10.95
CA TYR A 57 -11.62 -3.54 -10.80
C TYR A 57 -11.66 -3.92 -9.34
N CYS A 58 -12.84 -4.19 -8.81
CA CYS A 58 -12.99 -4.66 -7.44
C CYS A 58 -13.79 -5.95 -7.39
N GLU A 59 -13.13 -7.07 -7.10
CA GLU A 59 -13.85 -8.32 -6.83
C GLU A 59 -14.52 -8.32 -5.45
N ARG A 60 -14.00 -7.59 -4.46
CA ARG A 60 -14.54 -7.53 -3.08
C ARG A 60 -14.05 -6.31 -2.30
N CYS A 61 -14.31 -5.13 -2.78
CA CYS A 61 -13.88 -3.93 -2.06
C CYS A 61 -14.82 -3.58 -0.90
N SER A 62 -14.34 -3.70 0.33
CA SER A 62 -15.05 -3.18 1.51
C SER A 62 -15.16 -1.64 1.50
N ALA A 63 -14.32 -0.96 0.73
CA ALA A 63 -14.36 0.49 0.56
C ALA A 63 -15.46 0.95 -0.40
N CYS A 64 -15.87 0.11 -1.38
CA CYS A 64 -17.00 0.41 -2.28
C CYS A 64 -18.35 0.52 -1.55
N ARG A 65 -18.44 0.03 -0.33
CA ARG A 65 -19.65 0.18 0.49
C ARG A 65 -19.76 1.53 1.19
N LYS A 66 -18.71 2.36 1.16
CA LYS A 66 -18.65 3.58 2.00
C LYS A 66 -18.32 4.88 1.27
N ARG A 67 -17.94 4.86 -0.02
CA ARG A 67 -17.61 6.10 -0.76
C ARG A 67 -18.06 6.02 -2.21
N THR A 68 -18.78 7.04 -2.62
CA THR A 68 -19.32 7.28 -3.96
C THR A 68 -18.24 7.58 -5.04
N GLU A 69 -16.96 7.61 -4.70
CA GLU A 69 -15.85 7.99 -5.57
C GLU A 69 -15.12 6.81 -6.23
N HIS A 70 -15.54 5.57 -5.99
CA HIS A 70 -14.93 4.38 -6.57
C HIS A 70 -15.82 3.76 -7.64
N LEU A 71 -15.51 4.06 -8.89
CA LEU A 71 -16.07 3.34 -10.03
C LEU A 71 -15.39 1.98 -10.17
N CYS A 72 -15.94 1.00 -9.46
CA CYS A 72 -15.63 -0.40 -9.68
C CYS A 72 -16.34 -0.88 -10.94
N THR A 73 -15.64 -1.13 -12.01
CA THR A 73 -16.29 -1.59 -13.23
C THR A 73 -15.58 -2.76 -13.87
N ASN A 74 -16.10 -3.96 -13.63
CA ASN A 74 -15.95 -5.08 -14.57
C ASN A 74 -16.37 -4.68 -16.01
N LYS A 75 -17.09 -3.59 -16.16
CA LYS A 75 -17.63 -3.10 -17.43
C LYS A 75 -16.58 -2.43 -18.33
N PHE A 76 -15.45 -1.96 -17.77
CA PHE A 76 -14.41 -1.28 -18.56
C PHE A 76 -13.28 -2.20 -19.01
N LYS A 77 -13.22 -3.43 -18.53
CA LYS A 77 -12.17 -4.39 -18.88
C LYS A 77 -12.02 -4.60 -20.38
N HIS A 78 -13.13 -4.55 -21.11
CA HIS A 78 -13.18 -4.81 -22.55
C HIS A 78 -13.58 -3.57 -23.35
N GLN A 79 -13.31 -2.37 -22.84
CA GLN A 79 -13.59 -1.15 -23.60
C GLN A 79 -12.65 -1.02 -24.79
N THR A 80 -13.20 -0.52 -25.88
CA THR A 80 -12.47 -0.34 -27.13
C THR A 80 -11.53 0.87 -27.04
N LYS A 81 -10.55 0.91 -27.92
CA LYS A 81 -9.65 2.05 -28.13
C LYS A 81 -10.44 3.37 -28.33
N ASP A 82 -11.55 3.33 -29.07
CA ASP A 82 -12.38 4.52 -29.33
C ASP A 82 -12.98 5.08 -28.04
N PHE A 83 -13.39 4.20 -27.11
CA PHE A 83 -13.86 4.65 -25.79
C PHE A 83 -12.76 5.42 -25.04
N TRP A 84 -11.56 4.89 -24.97
CA TRP A 84 -10.46 5.51 -24.25
C TRP A 84 -10.01 6.83 -24.89
N THR A 85 -9.99 6.86 -26.24
CA THR A 85 -9.66 8.08 -26.99
C THR A 85 -10.70 9.16 -26.75
N ALA A 86 -11.98 8.80 -26.78
CA ALA A 86 -13.05 9.72 -26.46
C ALA A 86 -13.00 10.19 -25.00
N LEU A 87 -12.74 9.29 -24.04
CA LEU A 87 -12.63 9.65 -22.64
C LEU A 87 -11.51 10.69 -22.41
N LEU A 88 -10.35 10.50 -23.03
CA LEU A 88 -9.24 11.46 -22.94
C LEU A 88 -9.55 12.78 -23.68
N GLN A 89 -10.31 12.71 -24.77
CA GLN A 89 -10.75 13.91 -25.49
C GLN A 89 -11.70 14.77 -24.65
N TYR A 90 -12.54 14.12 -23.85
CA TYR A 90 -13.51 14.78 -22.97
C TYR A 90 -12.95 15.07 -21.56
N SER A 91 -11.80 14.53 -21.19
CA SER A 91 -11.08 15.05 -20.04
C SER A 91 -10.49 16.41 -20.40
N ASN A 92 -10.58 17.38 -19.49
CA ASN A 92 -9.92 18.66 -19.71
C ASN A 92 -8.42 18.41 -19.94
N PRO A 93 -7.86 18.78 -21.12
CA PRO A 93 -6.45 18.50 -21.40
C PRO A 93 -5.49 19.17 -20.41
N THR A 94 -5.92 20.20 -19.70
CA THR A 94 -5.14 20.90 -18.68
C THR A 94 -5.56 20.54 -17.25
N GLY A 95 -6.53 19.66 -17.06
CA GLY A 95 -7.17 19.42 -15.77
C GLY A 95 -7.20 17.97 -15.30
N LEU A 96 -6.72 16.99 -16.08
CA LEU A 96 -6.64 15.62 -15.58
C LEU A 96 -5.49 15.52 -14.58
N VAL A 97 -5.84 15.40 -13.30
CA VAL A 97 -4.89 15.32 -12.19
C VAL A 97 -4.63 13.88 -11.78
N GLU A 98 -5.62 13.01 -11.93
CA GLU A 98 -5.58 11.64 -11.43
C GLU A 98 -6.11 10.64 -12.45
N LEU A 99 -5.31 9.63 -12.77
CA LEU A 99 -5.68 8.51 -13.61
C LEU A 99 -5.39 7.18 -12.90
N ARG A 100 -6.44 6.42 -12.58
CA ARG A 100 -6.34 5.10 -11.97
C ARG A 100 -7.04 4.08 -12.83
N LEU A 101 -6.28 3.15 -13.41
CA LEU A 101 -6.77 2.10 -14.29
C LEU A 101 -6.47 0.73 -13.70
N ALA A 102 -7.45 -0.16 -13.72
CA ALA A 102 -7.28 -1.55 -13.31
C ALA A 102 -7.88 -2.51 -14.32
N SER A 103 -7.08 -3.46 -14.79
CA SER A 103 -7.48 -4.48 -15.76
C SER A 103 -8.09 -3.89 -17.05
N CYS A 104 -7.50 -2.82 -17.58
CA CYS A 104 -7.98 -2.10 -18.76
C CYS A 104 -7.22 -2.59 -20.01
N ASP A 105 -7.79 -3.52 -20.75
CA ASP A 105 -7.13 -4.16 -21.90
C ASP A 105 -7.14 -3.30 -23.18
N GLY A 106 -8.04 -2.33 -23.30
CA GLY A 106 -8.13 -1.43 -24.47
C GLY A 106 -7.34 -0.13 -24.34
N PHE A 107 -6.66 0.08 -23.21
CA PHE A 107 -5.82 1.26 -22.99
C PHE A 107 -4.38 0.92 -23.38
N ASP A 108 -4.00 1.20 -24.60
CA ASP A 108 -2.74 0.79 -25.22
C ASP A 108 -1.88 1.95 -25.76
N SER A 109 -0.78 1.63 -26.42
CA SER A 109 0.11 2.62 -27.02
C SER A 109 -0.56 3.50 -28.08
N ASP A 110 -1.56 2.98 -28.79
CA ASP A 110 -2.23 3.76 -29.84
C ASP A 110 -3.13 4.84 -29.25
N VAL A 111 -3.82 4.55 -28.15
CA VAL A 111 -4.57 5.58 -27.38
C VAL A 111 -3.61 6.67 -26.90
N LEU A 112 -2.42 6.29 -26.42
CA LEU A 112 -1.42 7.20 -25.88
C LEU A 112 -0.73 8.07 -26.96
N LYS A 113 -0.72 7.67 -28.23
CA LYS A 113 -0.19 8.47 -29.35
C LYS A 113 -1.09 9.65 -29.71
N SER A 114 -2.31 9.70 -29.20
CA SER A 114 -3.26 10.78 -29.49
C SER A 114 -2.78 12.12 -28.88
N SER A 115 -3.11 13.22 -29.55
CA SER A 115 -2.82 14.57 -29.04
C SER A 115 -3.55 14.86 -27.72
N GLN A 116 -4.73 14.28 -27.56
CA GLN A 116 -5.56 14.35 -26.37
C GLN A 116 -4.88 13.68 -25.18
N ALA A 117 -4.31 12.47 -25.36
CA ALA A 117 -3.54 11.79 -24.33
C ALA A 117 -2.36 12.65 -23.89
N LYS A 118 -1.59 13.19 -24.84
CA LYS A 118 -0.43 14.04 -24.54
C LYS A 118 -0.82 15.22 -23.66
N ALA A 119 -1.90 15.92 -24.01
CA ALA A 119 -2.36 17.08 -23.24
C ALA A 119 -2.84 16.67 -21.83
N ALA A 120 -3.60 15.56 -21.72
CA ALA A 120 -4.13 15.05 -20.46
C ALA A 120 -3.02 14.60 -19.47
N PHE A 121 -1.98 13.96 -19.97
CA PHE A 121 -0.91 13.42 -19.13
C PHE A 121 0.11 14.47 -18.64
N MET A 122 0.20 15.63 -19.29
CA MET A 122 1.12 16.69 -18.87
C MET A 122 0.80 17.26 -17.47
N SER A 123 -0.46 17.25 -17.06
CA SER A 123 -0.92 17.76 -15.75
C SER A 123 -1.09 16.68 -14.69
N LEU A 124 -0.81 15.41 -15.05
CA LEU A 124 -1.11 14.26 -14.21
C LEU A 124 -0.21 14.23 -12.96
N GLN A 125 -0.83 14.16 -11.79
CA GLN A 125 -0.15 14.04 -10.50
C GLN A 125 -0.23 12.63 -9.91
N VAL A 126 -1.27 11.88 -10.25
CA VAL A 126 -1.47 10.50 -9.79
C VAL A 126 -1.67 9.59 -10.99
N LEU A 127 -0.77 8.62 -11.14
CA LEU A 127 -0.89 7.54 -12.12
C LEU A 127 -0.91 6.20 -11.39
N GLU A 128 -2.01 5.45 -11.54
CA GLU A 128 -2.11 4.08 -11.07
C GLU A 128 -2.53 3.16 -12.22
N LEU A 129 -1.69 2.18 -12.50
CA LEU A 129 -1.94 1.12 -13.48
C LEU A 129 -1.83 -0.23 -12.76
N ASN A 130 -2.92 -0.99 -12.73
CA ASN A 130 -2.99 -2.25 -12.03
C ASN A 130 -3.49 -3.35 -12.97
N LYS A 131 -2.68 -4.39 -13.22
CA LYS A 131 -3.03 -5.51 -14.11
C LYS A 131 -3.49 -5.08 -15.51
N CYS A 132 -2.93 -4.01 -16.05
CA CYS A 132 -3.22 -3.55 -17.42
C CYS A 132 -2.30 -4.28 -18.40
N SER A 133 -2.79 -5.36 -19.02
CA SER A 133 -2.00 -6.27 -19.85
C SER A 133 -1.44 -5.64 -21.14
N THR A 134 -2.05 -4.55 -21.59
CA THR A 134 -1.65 -3.78 -22.79
C THR A 134 -0.56 -2.74 -22.52
N MET A 135 -0.18 -2.53 -21.23
CA MET A 135 0.90 -1.63 -20.85
C MET A 135 2.28 -2.26 -21.13
N ASN A 136 2.65 -2.32 -22.41
CA ASN A 136 3.96 -2.77 -22.86
C ASN A 136 5.03 -1.66 -22.72
N ALA A 137 6.27 -1.97 -23.13
CA ALA A 137 7.40 -1.02 -23.08
C ALA A 137 7.12 0.29 -23.85
N GLU A 138 6.48 0.19 -25.02
CA GLU A 138 6.12 1.36 -25.84
C GLU A 138 5.11 2.26 -25.13
N ALA A 139 4.04 1.68 -24.58
CA ALA A 139 3.01 2.42 -23.87
C ALA A 139 3.56 3.13 -22.63
N LEU A 140 4.35 2.43 -21.81
CA LEU A 140 5.01 3.01 -20.65
C LEU A 140 6.04 4.07 -21.04
N GLY A 141 6.75 3.88 -22.15
CA GLY A 141 7.67 4.87 -22.72
C GLY A 141 6.97 6.17 -23.10
N LEU A 142 5.81 6.07 -23.78
CA LEU A 142 4.98 7.24 -24.13
C LEU A 142 4.48 7.98 -22.87
N ILE A 143 4.01 7.24 -21.86
CA ILE A 143 3.61 7.83 -20.58
C ILE A 143 4.80 8.57 -19.93
N ALA A 144 5.99 7.95 -19.95
CA ALA A 144 7.19 8.55 -19.39
C ALA A 144 7.63 9.83 -20.14
N ASP A 145 7.31 9.92 -21.43
CA ASP A 145 7.55 11.15 -22.21
C ASP A 145 6.62 12.28 -21.81
N MET A 146 5.39 11.97 -21.44
CA MET A 146 4.34 12.96 -21.17
C MET A 146 4.29 13.44 -19.72
N CYS A 147 4.60 12.55 -18.75
CA CYS A 147 4.45 12.86 -17.32
C CYS A 147 5.70 13.52 -16.73
N SER A 148 5.53 14.71 -16.13
CA SER A 148 6.60 15.44 -15.44
C SER A 148 6.16 16.08 -14.11
N THR A 149 4.94 15.78 -13.65
CA THR A 149 4.34 16.40 -12.45
C THR A 149 3.79 15.35 -11.46
N LEU A 150 4.19 14.07 -11.64
CA LEU A 150 3.69 12.97 -10.82
C LEU A 150 4.14 13.10 -9.37
N LYS A 151 3.18 12.98 -8.46
CA LYS A 151 3.36 12.82 -7.02
C LYS A 151 3.21 11.38 -6.58
N GLU A 152 2.37 10.61 -7.29
CA GLU A 152 2.10 9.21 -7.02
C GLU A 152 2.21 8.39 -8.30
N LEU A 153 3.07 7.38 -8.26
CA LEU A 153 3.28 6.40 -9.32
C LEU A 153 3.01 5.00 -8.76
N ARG A 154 1.94 4.36 -9.22
CA ARG A 154 1.59 2.99 -8.83
C ARG A 154 1.49 2.11 -10.05
N LEU A 155 2.47 1.24 -10.22
CA LEU A 155 2.53 0.24 -11.29
C LEU A 155 2.44 -1.13 -10.62
N ARG A 156 1.26 -1.75 -10.67
CA ARG A 156 0.99 -2.98 -9.92
C ARG A 156 0.71 -4.15 -10.84
N ASP A 157 1.35 -5.30 -10.54
CA ASP A 157 1.18 -6.54 -11.31
C ASP A 157 1.38 -6.32 -12.83
N LEU A 158 2.42 -5.58 -13.19
CA LEU A 158 2.80 -5.24 -14.57
C LEU A 158 4.20 -5.76 -14.91
N ALA A 159 4.39 -6.10 -16.17
CA ALA A 159 5.71 -6.32 -16.76
C ALA A 159 6.33 -4.95 -17.12
N VAL A 160 6.81 -4.24 -16.10
CA VAL A 160 7.33 -2.88 -16.26
C VAL A 160 8.65 -2.90 -17.03
N ASP A 161 8.73 -2.07 -18.07
CA ASP A 161 9.98 -1.83 -18.78
C ASP A 161 10.94 -0.96 -17.93
N PRO A 162 12.15 -1.42 -17.64
CA PRO A 162 13.10 -0.70 -16.80
C PRO A 162 13.46 0.70 -17.32
N VAL A 163 13.60 0.86 -18.64
CA VAL A 163 13.95 2.14 -19.25
C VAL A 163 12.84 3.17 -19.04
N ALA A 164 11.59 2.76 -19.28
CA ALA A 164 10.43 3.60 -19.06
C ALA A 164 10.26 3.95 -17.57
N LEU A 165 10.48 2.99 -16.67
CA LEU A 165 10.43 3.22 -15.22
C LEU A 165 11.48 4.26 -14.80
N ASN A 166 12.73 4.08 -15.21
CA ASN A 166 13.82 4.99 -14.87
C ASN A 166 13.54 6.41 -15.38
N LYS A 167 12.99 6.52 -16.59
CA LYS A 167 12.59 7.82 -17.16
C LYS A 167 11.45 8.47 -16.37
N LEU A 168 10.43 7.71 -15.99
CA LEU A 168 9.32 8.19 -15.13
C LEU A 168 9.85 8.71 -13.79
N ILE A 169 10.71 7.95 -13.13
CA ILE A 169 11.29 8.33 -11.84
C ILE A 169 12.12 9.58 -11.99
N THR A 170 13.06 9.61 -12.93
CA THR A 170 14.00 10.72 -13.10
C THR A 170 13.28 12.03 -13.42
N LYS A 171 12.29 12.00 -14.33
CA LYS A 171 11.52 13.21 -14.69
C LYS A 171 10.66 13.75 -13.54
N ASN A 172 10.29 12.92 -12.58
CA ASN A 172 9.42 13.27 -11.49
C ASN A 172 10.13 13.21 -10.12
N ALA A 173 11.45 13.14 -10.08
CA ALA A 173 12.23 12.90 -8.86
C ALA A 173 11.96 13.91 -7.75
N GLU A 174 11.78 15.18 -8.09
CA GLU A 174 11.53 16.26 -7.13
C GLU A 174 10.09 16.27 -6.58
N SER A 175 9.14 15.66 -7.29
CA SER A 175 7.71 15.68 -6.94
C SER A 175 7.19 14.37 -6.37
N LEU A 176 7.83 13.22 -6.67
CA LEU A 176 7.36 11.90 -6.26
C LEU A 176 7.37 11.72 -4.74
N ARG A 177 6.21 11.35 -4.20
CA ARG A 177 5.99 11.05 -2.78
C ARG A 177 5.58 9.60 -2.55
N VAL A 178 4.98 8.96 -3.54
CA VAL A 178 4.51 7.58 -3.45
C VAL A 178 4.97 6.83 -4.69
N VAL A 179 5.66 5.71 -4.48
CA VAL A 179 6.01 4.74 -5.54
C VAL A 179 5.60 3.34 -5.08
N ASP A 180 4.70 2.71 -5.84
CA ASP A 180 4.23 1.36 -5.58
C ASP A 180 4.44 0.47 -6.82
N LEU A 181 5.35 -0.50 -6.68
CA LEU A 181 5.77 -1.45 -7.72
C LEU A 181 5.34 -2.87 -7.35
N LEU A 182 4.21 -3.03 -6.64
CA LEU A 182 3.68 -4.31 -6.20
C LEU A 182 3.59 -5.30 -7.35
N GLY A 183 4.22 -6.48 -7.19
CA GLY A 183 4.13 -7.57 -8.15
C GLY A 183 4.86 -7.34 -9.48
N CYS A 184 5.69 -6.31 -9.60
CA CYS A 184 6.47 -6.04 -10.80
C CYS A 184 7.69 -6.97 -10.86
N HIS A 185 7.52 -8.19 -11.35
CA HIS A 185 8.54 -9.24 -11.32
C HIS A 185 9.71 -9.02 -12.29
N THR A 186 9.56 -8.14 -13.28
CA THR A 186 10.61 -7.79 -14.24
C THR A 186 11.68 -6.87 -13.66
N ILE A 187 11.34 -6.10 -12.62
CA ILE A 187 12.20 -5.09 -12.01
C ILE A 187 13.34 -5.75 -11.23
N ARG A 188 14.56 -5.29 -11.46
CA ARG A 188 15.79 -5.68 -10.77
C ARG A 188 16.27 -4.59 -9.81
N GLY A 189 17.30 -4.89 -9.05
CA GLY A 189 17.89 -3.92 -8.12
C GLY A 189 18.39 -2.65 -8.81
N GLU A 190 19.07 -2.79 -9.93
CA GLU A 190 19.57 -1.66 -10.71
C GLU A 190 18.48 -0.67 -11.15
N ASP A 191 17.28 -1.19 -11.44
CA ASP A 191 16.15 -0.39 -11.93
C ASP A 191 15.53 0.51 -10.84
N ILE A 192 15.68 0.14 -9.57
CA ILE A 192 15.16 0.96 -8.46
C ILE A 192 16.16 1.99 -7.93
N ARG A 193 17.45 1.92 -8.33
CA ARG A 193 18.48 2.85 -7.82
C ARG A 193 18.17 4.30 -8.14
N THR A 194 17.49 4.57 -9.23
CA THR A 194 17.04 5.93 -9.59
C THR A 194 16.08 6.54 -8.55
N LEU A 195 15.41 5.72 -7.74
CA LEU A 195 14.59 6.21 -6.62
C LEU A 195 15.38 7.01 -5.59
N ALA A 196 16.70 6.81 -5.51
CA ALA A 196 17.58 7.61 -4.66
C ALA A 196 17.56 9.12 -5.00
N GLN A 197 17.10 9.50 -6.18
CA GLN A 197 16.91 10.90 -6.57
C GLN A 197 15.62 11.51 -5.97
N CYS A 198 14.70 10.68 -5.48
CA CYS A 198 13.40 11.11 -4.97
C CYS A 198 13.49 11.50 -3.49
N SER A 199 14.07 12.64 -3.16
CA SER A 199 14.27 13.11 -1.78
C SER A 199 12.96 13.32 -1.01
N GLN A 200 11.84 13.52 -1.70
CA GLN A 200 10.50 13.74 -1.12
C GLN A 200 9.69 12.44 -0.98
N LEU A 201 10.29 11.28 -1.26
CA LEU A 201 9.59 10.00 -1.21
C LEU A 201 9.19 9.64 0.23
N ARG A 202 7.88 9.36 0.43
CA ARG A 202 7.30 9.04 1.73
C ARG A 202 6.75 7.62 1.80
N ASP A 203 6.37 7.05 0.68
CA ASP A 203 5.78 5.71 0.60
C ASP A 203 6.43 4.92 -0.51
N LEU A 204 7.06 3.80 -0.15
CA LEU A 204 7.69 2.89 -1.11
C LEU A 204 7.20 1.47 -0.89
N SER A 205 6.61 0.88 -1.93
CA SER A 205 6.25 -0.53 -1.95
C SER A 205 7.01 -1.27 -3.05
N LEU A 206 7.80 -2.25 -2.61
CA LEU A 206 8.51 -3.22 -3.44
C LEU A 206 7.97 -4.64 -3.21
N TRP A 207 6.70 -4.75 -2.81
CA TRP A 207 6.07 -6.04 -2.51
C TRP A 207 6.11 -6.97 -3.73
N GLY A 208 6.75 -8.13 -3.56
CA GLY A 208 6.84 -9.14 -4.62
C GLY A 208 7.86 -8.84 -5.72
N CYS A 209 8.67 -7.79 -5.59
CA CYS A 209 9.80 -7.52 -6.49
C CYS A 209 10.99 -8.45 -6.15
N HIS A 210 10.88 -9.74 -6.49
CA HIS A 210 11.81 -10.79 -6.04
C HIS A 210 13.24 -10.63 -6.57
N ASN A 211 13.43 -9.89 -7.66
CA ASN A 211 14.73 -9.71 -8.30
C ASN A 211 15.53 -8.53 -7.73
N VAL A 212 14.91 -7.73 -6.87
CA VAL A 212 15.59 -6.62 -6.18
C VAL A 212 16.57 -7.18 -5.13
N ASP A 213 17.79 -6.65 -5.11
CA ASP A 213 18.85 -7.06 -4.19
C ASP A 213 19.00 -6.10 -3.00
N ASN A 214 19.69 -6.57 -1.95
CA ASN A 214 19.91 -5.81 -0.74
C ASN A 214 20.67 -4.50 -0.98
N ALA A 215 21.70 -4.52 -1.82
CA ALA A 215 22.54 -3.33 -2.09
C ALA A 215 21.73 -2.21 -2.72
N SER A 216 20.77 -2.54 -3.59
CA SER A 216 19.91 -1.54 -4.22
C SER A 216 18.85 -1.01 -3.26
N ILE A 217 18.31 -1.87 -2.38
CA ILE A 217 17.40 -1.42 -1.31
C ILE A 217 18.15 -0.49 -0.35
N GLU A 218 19.35 -0.86 0.10
CA GLU A 218 20.19 -0.04 0.98
C GLU A 218 20.52 1.32 0.33
N HIS A 219 20.86 1.33 -0.96
CA HIS A 219 21.11 2.56 -1.70
C HIS A 219 19.90 3.51 -1.68
N VAL A 220 18.70 3.01 -1.92
CA VAL A 220 17.46 3.81 -1.85
C VAL A 220 17.21 4.32 -0.43
N ILE A 221 17.33 3.46 0.58
CA ILE A 221 17.12 3.80 2.00
C ILE A 221 18.05 4.93 2.43
N GLN A 222 19.32 4.92 2.03
CA GLN A 222 20.30 5.94 2.40
C GLN A 222 19.97 7.33 1.86
N HIS A 223 19.23 7.42 0.76
CA HIS A 223 18.92 8.69 0.09
C HIS A 223 17.47 9.17 0.31
N CYS A 224 16.55 8.26 0.61
CA CYS A 224 15.14 8.59 0.82
C CYS A 224 14.77 8.68 2.31
N SER A 225 15.43 9.56 3.08
CA SER A 225 15.29 9.67 4.54
C SER A 225 13.90 10.11 5.01
N GLN A 226 13.05 10.64 4.11
CA GLN A 226 11.68 11.08 4.40
C GLN A 226 10.65 9.95 4.35
N LEU A 227 11.09 8.69 4.16
CA LEU A 227 10.17 7.55 4.08
C LEU A 227 9.40 7.36 5.38
N GLU A 228 8.08 7.41 5.27
CA GLU A 228 7.13 7.14 6.34
C GLU A 228 6.57 5.71 6.27
N ARG A 229 6.48 5.14 5.07
CA ARG A 229 5.99 3.77 4.82
C ARG A 229 6.93 3.01 3.90
N LEU A 230 7.33 1.81 4.32
CA LEU A 230 8.17 0.91 3.53
C LEU A 230 7.60 -0.51 3.52
N ASN A 231 7.28 -1.00 2.34
CA ASN A 231 6.75 -2.35 2.16
C ASN A 231 7.74 -3.22 1.36
N LEU A 232 8.39 -4.15 2.07
CA LEU A 232 9.34 -5.14 1.54
C LEU A 232 8.77 -6.56 1.61
N ARG A 233 7.45 -6.72 1.61
CA ARG A 233 6.82 -8.04 1.67
C ARG A 233 7.29 -8.92 0.51
N TYR A 234 7.65 -10.19 0.82
CA TYR A 234 8.25 -11.14 -0.11
C TYR A 234 9.65 -10.76 -0.64
N ALA A 235 10.32 -9.78 -0.08
CA ALA A 235 11.71 -9.50 -0.38
C ALA A 235 12.62 -10.54 0.33
N HIS A 236 12.71 -11.74 -0.21
CA HIS A 236 13.36 -12.89 0.43
C HIS A 236 14.87 -12.73 0.64
N LYS A 237 15.50 -11.77 -0.02
CA LYS A 237 16.92 -11.44 0.13
C LYS A 237 17.17 -10.57 1.35
N VAL A 238 16.18 -9.78 1.78
CA VAL A 238 16.28 -8.87 2.94
C VAL A 238 16.68 -9.62 4.19
N ASP A 239 17.76 -9.17 4.80
CA ASP A 239 18.39 -9.71 6.00
C ASP A 239 18.54 -8.66 7.10
N ASP A 240 19.19 -9.02 8.21
CA ASP A 240 19.38 -8.14 9.35
C ASP A 240 20.20 -6.88 9.01
N LYS A 241 21.08 -6.93 7.99
CA LYS A 241 21.87 -5.75 7.56
C LYS A 241 20.98 -4.69 6.94
N VAL A 242 20.08 -5.10 6.04
CA VAL A 242 19.09 -4.18 5.45
C VAL A 242 18.19 -3.59 6.53
N VAL A 243 17.74 -4.42 7.49
CA VAL A 243 16.89 -3.94 8.59
C VAL A 243 17.64 -2.94 9.49
N ALA A 244 18.91 -3.17 9.75
CA ALA A 244 19.76 -2.21 10.47
C ALA A 244 19.95 -0.90 9.69
N SER A 245 20.10 -0.97 8.36
CA SER A 245 20.15 0.21 7.49
C SER A 245 18.83 1.00 7.53
N ILE A 246 17.67 0.31 7.50
CA ILE A 246 16.35 0.94 7.71
C ILE A 246 16.34 1.70 9.05
N ALA A 247 16.73 1.04 10.13
CA ALA A 247 16.76 1.60 11.46
C ALA A 247 17.66 2.84 11.57
N LEU A 248 18.79 2.82 10.87
CA LEU A 248 19.77 3.91 10.87
C LEU A 248 19.28 5.14 10.12
N HIS A 249 18.72 4.97 8.92
CA HIS A 249 18.48 6.07 7.98
C HIS A 249 17.03 6.57 7.95
N LEU A 250 16.02 5.73 8.26
CA LEU A 250 14.60 6.07 8.10
C LEU A 250 13.95 6.50 9.42
N LYS A 251 14.34 7.65 9.97
CA LYS A 251 13.87 8.13 11.29
C LYS A 251 12.39 8.54 11.29
N GLU A 252 11.82 8.87 10.13
CA GLU A 252 10.40 9.24 9.97
C GLU A 252 9.49 8.03 9.72
N LEU A 253 10.04 6.79 9.77
CA LEU A 253 9.29 5.59 9.44
C LEU A 253 8.19 5.30 10.47
N LYS A 254 6.96 5.15 9.98
CA LYS A 254 5.74 4.85 10.75
C LYS A 254 5.23 3.43 10.50
N ASP A 255 5.38 2.94 9.26
CA ASP A 255 4.86 1.65 8.83
C ASP A 255 5.96 0.84 8.13
N LEU A 256 6.27 -0.34 8.68
CA LEU A 256 7.25 -1.26 8.11
C LEU A 256 6.64 -2.65 7.89
N ASN A 257 6.67 -3.13 6.65
CA ASN A 257 6.21 -4.46 6.30
C ASN A 257 7.38 -5.34 5.82
N LEU A 258 7.76 -6.30 6.66
CA LEU A 258 8.80 -7.32 6.40
C LEU A 258 8.21 -8.73 6.28
N ARG A 259 6.90 -8.84 5.96
CA ARG A 259 6.25 -10.14 5.85
C ARG A 259 6.94 -11.01 4.79
N TYR A 260 7.23 -12.28 5.14
CA TYR A 260 7.99 -13.23 4.33
C TYR A 260 9.47 -12.86 4.08
N CYS A 261 10.08 -12.00 4.92
CA CYS A 261 11.51 -11.76 4.92
C CYS A 261 12.18 -12.82 5.83
N TYR A 262 12.35 -14.02 5.33
CA TYR A 262 12.77 -15.20 6.12
C TYR A 262 14.17 -15.10 6.74
N LYS A 263 15.01 -14.16 6.27
CA LYS A 263 16.38 -13.98 6.78
C LYS A 263 16.45 -13.01 7.95
N VAL A 264 15.36 -12.28 8.22
CA VAL A 264 15.28 -11.38 9.37
C VAL A 264 15.19 -12.17 10.65
N SER A 265 16.04 -11.81 11.61
CA SER A 265 16.16 -12.44 12.91
C SER A 265 16.00 -11.42 14.05
N ASP A 266 16.16 -11.87 15.29
CA ASP A 266 16.12 -11.04 16.49
C ASP A 266 17.12 -9.86 16.42
N LYS A 267 18.26 -10.02 15.71
CA LYS A 267 19.25 -8.95 15.53
C LYS A 267 18.72 -7.77 14.74
N GLY A 268 18.05 -8.05 13.61
CA GLY A 268 17.43 -7.00 12.81
C GLY A 268 16.34 -6.25 13.58
N VAL A 269 15.48 -6.99 14.29
CA VAL A 269 14.43 -6.40 15.14
C VAL A 269 15.03 -5.57 16.28
N ALA A 270 16.13 -6.00 16.88
CA ALA A 270 16.83 -5.23 17.91
C ALA A 270 17.26 -3.84 17.39
N SER A 271 17.83 -3.76 16.18
CA SER A 271 18.22 -2.49 15.57
C SER A 271 17.02 -1.56 15.36
N LEU A 272 15.85 -2.11 14.96
CA LEU A 272 14.61 -1.33 14.85
C LEU A 272 14.18 -0.76 16.21
N CYS A 273 14.22 -1.59 17.27
CA CYS A 273 13.85 -1.20 18.62
C CYS A 273 14.72 -0.06 19.17
N GLU A 274 16.02 -0.09 18.88
CA GLU A 274 16.98 0.92 19.32
C GLU A 274 16.78 2.28 18.61
N SER A 275 16.33 2.25 17.35
CA SER A 275 16.37 3.44 16.51
C SER A 275 15.01 3.99 16.10
N LEU A 276 13.93 3.21 16.16
CA LEU A 276 12.60 3.57 15.69
C LEU A 276 11.49 3.39 16.75
N PRO A 277 11.62 4.00 17.93
CA PRO A 277 10.64 3.82 19.02
C PRO A 277 9.24 4.37 18.67
N ARG A 278 9.13 5.22 17.65
CA ARG A 278 7.86 5.85 17.20
C ARG A 278 7.17 5.09 16.07
N LEU A 279 7.66 3.89 15.71
CA LEU A 279 7.01 3.05 14.72
C LEU A 279 5.57 2.72 15.14
N ARG A 280 4.62 2.78 14.20
CA ARG A 280 3.18 2.59 14.48
C ARG A 280 2.66 1.25 13.99
N SER A 281 3.19 0.74 12.89
CA SER A 281 2.79 -0.53 12.30
C SER A 281 4.02 -1.35 11.92
N LEU A 282 4.09 -2.58 12.44
CA LEU A 282 5.17 -3.52 12.16
C LEU A 282 4.60 -4.89 11.77
N ASN A 283 4.91 -5.32 10.56
CA ASN A 283 4.52 -6.64 10.08
C ASN A 283 5.75 -7.54 9.92
N LEU A 284 5.88 -8.50 10.82
CA LEU A 284 6.94 -9.52 10.85
C LEU A 284 6.38 -10.92 10.53
N SER A 285 5.19 -11.01 9.96
CA SER A 285 4.56 -12.29 9.65
C SER A 285 5.47 -13.16 8.78
N GLN A 286 5.56 -14.45 9.11
CA GLN A 286 6.42 -15.43 8.42
C GLN A 286 7.94 -15.14 8.52
N CYS A 287 8.38 -14.31 9.46
CA CYS A 287 9.79 -14.19 9.82
C CYS A 287 10.17 -15.34 10.77
N ALA A 288 10.43 -16.53 10.22
CA ALA A 288 10.54 -17.79 10.97
C ALA A 288 11.77 -17.87 11.89
N ARG A 289 12.69 -16.91 11.84
CA ARG A 289 13.88 -16.88 12.71
C ARG A 289 13.65 -16.14 14.02
N LEU A 290 12.55 -15.38 14.13
CA LEU A 290 12.24 -14.60 15.32
C LEU A 290 11.90 -15.48 16.51
N THR A 291 12.40 -15.10 17.68
CA THR A 291 12.13 -15.71 18.98
C THR A 291 11.42 -14.74 19.91
N ASP A 292 11.03 -15.22 21.10
CA ASP A 292 10.42 -14.38 22.15
C ASP A 292 11.31 -13.18 22.53
N ALA A 293 12.65 -13.32 22.41
CA ALA A 293 13.59 -12.25 22.71
C ALA A 293 13.39 -11.00 21.82
N ALA A 294 13.09 -11.19 20.52
CA ALA A 294 12.75 -10.08 19.63
C ALA A 294 11.46 -9.36 20.08
N ILE A 295 10.44 -10.13 20.43
CA ILE A 295 9.13 -9.58 20.80
C ILE A 295 9.18 -8.89 22.16
N MET A 296 9.97 -9.40 23.09
CA MET A 296 10.24 -8.73 24.37
C MET A 296 10.86 -7.34 24.14
N ARG A 297 11.85 -7.24 23.23
CA ARG A 297 12.46 -5.94 22.88
C ARG A 297 11.45 -4.99 22.22
N VAL A 298 10.63 -5.49 21.27
CA VAL A 298 9.53 -4.70 20.68
C VAL A 298 8.61 -4.17 21.75
N ALA A 299 8.19 -5.03 22.68
CA ALA A 299 7.28 -4.65 23.77
C ALA A 299 7.86 -3.60 24.73
N THR A 300 9.15 -3.63 24.98
CA THR A 300 9.82 -2.68 25.90
C THR A 300 10.19 -1.35 25.23
N SER A 301 10.40 -1.33 23.91
CA SER A 301 10.98 -0.16 23.22
C SER A 301 10.02 0.55 22.28
N MET A 302 9.01 -0.14 21.72
CA MET A 302 8.11 0.43 20.70
C MET A 302 6.71 0.73 21.26
N THR A 303 6.62 1.51 22.34
CA THR A 303 5.37 1.76 23.07
C THR A 303 4.28 2.49 22.26
N CYS A 304 4.66 3.16 21.16
CA CYS A 304 3.72 3.82 20.22
C CYS A 304 3.14 2.88 19.16
N LEU A 305 3.46 1.55 19.23
CA LEU A 305 3.04 0.59 18.21
C LEU A 305 1.54 0.33 18.30
N LYS A 306 0.84 0.54 17.18
CA LYS A 306 -0.62 0.33 17.05
C LYS A 306 -0.97 -0.98 16.36
N GLU A 307 -0.10 -1.46 15.48
CA GLU A 307 -0.30 -2.69 14.74
C GLU A 307 0.92 -3.57 14.76
N LEU A 308 0.76 -4.81 15.23
CA LEU A 308 1.81 -5.83 15.22
C LEU A 308 1.28 -7.12 14.59
N ARG A 309 1.92 -7.56 13.50
CA ARG A 309 1.54 -8.81 12.83
C ARG A 309 2.68 -9.81 12.90
N LEU A 310 2.40 -10.97 13.51
CA LEU A 310 3.33 -12.04 13.79
C LEU A 310 2.85 -13.41 13.25
N TRP A 311 1.91 -13.39 12.29
CA TRP A 311 1.40 -14.61 11.67
C TRP A 311 2.53 -15.51 11.18
N GLY A 312 2.52 -16.78 11.58
CA GLY A 312 3.49 -17.78 11.12
C GLY A 312 4.92 -17.59 11.65
N CYS A 313 5.13 -16.80 12.70
CA CYS A 313 6.41 -16.73 13.43
C CYS A 313 6.52 -17.93 14.37
N ILE A 314 7.02 -19.04 13.84
CA ILE A 314 6.89 -20.38 14.42
C ILE A 314 7.65 -20.62 15.74
N LYS A 315 8.61 -19.78 16.12
CA LYS A 315 9.40 -19.93 17.35
C LYS A 315 8.85 -19.11 18.53
N LEU A 316 7.80 -18.31 18.30
CA LEU A 316 7.21 -17.52 19.37
C LEU A 316 6.40 -18.41 20.31
N THR A 317 6.41 -18.11 21.60
CA THR A 317 5.66 -18.81 22.65
C THR A 317 4.68 -17.88 23.36
N SER A 318 4.03 -18.37 24.41
CA SER A 318 3.16 -17.57 25.28
C SER A 318 3.90 -16.39 25.94
N ASN A 319 5.23 -16.47 26.10
CA ASN A 319 6.03 -15.38 26.65
C ASN A 319 5.98 -14.12 25.78
N SER A 320 5.95 -14.29 24.44
CA SER A 320 5.73 -13.16 23.52
C SER A 320 4.40 -12.45 23.78
N VAL A 321 3.31 -13.21 24.03
CA VAL A 321 1.98 -12.64 24.28
C VAL A 321 1.96 -11.83 25.58
N LEU A 322 2.58 -12.37 26.62
CA LEU A 322 2.71 -11.68 27.91
C LEU A 322 3.48 -10.36 27.74
N SER A 323 4.65 -10.41 27.11
CA SER A 323 5.46 -9.20 26.86
C SER A 323 4.68 -8.14 26.09
N ILE A 324 3.97 -8.53 25.02
CA ILE A 324 3.11 -7.62 24.24
C ILE A 324 2.04 -6.98 25.13
N SER A 325 1.42 -7.79 25.99
CA SER A 325 0.32 -7.33 26.84
C SER A 325 0.74 -6.30 27.89
N GLU A 326 1.98 -6.39 28.34
CA GLU A 326 2.54 -5.52 29.35
C GLU A 326 3.19 -4.27 28.76
N GLY A 327 3.81 -4.41 27.57
CA GLY A 327 4.67 -3.38 27.00
C GLY A 327 4.04 -2.50 25.91
N LEU A 328 2.92 -2.91 25.27
CA LEU A 328 2.32 -2.18 24.15
C LEU A 328 0.91 -1.65 24.45
N PRO A 329 0.80 -0.55 25.21
CA PRO A 329 -0.51 -0.03 25.66
C PRO A 329 -1.36 0.53 24.51
N GLU A 330 -0.75 1.02 23.42
CA GLU A 330 -1.48 1.61 22.28
C GLU A 330 -1.85 0.58 21.21
N LEU A 331 -1.57 -0.71 21.40
CA LEU A 331 -1.78 -1.72 20.39
C LEU A 331 -3.28 -1.94 20.12
N THR A 332 -3.71 -1.72 18.88
CA THR A 332 -5.09 -1.87 18.41
C THR A 332 -5.29 -3.10 17.53
N LEU A 333 -4.21 -3.62 16.91
CA LEU A 333 -4.23 -4.81 16.08
C LEU A 333 -3.07 -5.72 16.39
N LEU A 334 -3.37 -6.97 16.76
CA LEU A 334 -2.40 -8.05 16.92
C LEU A 334 -2.83 -9.26 16.08
N ASP A 335 -1.96 -9.71 15.18
CA ASP A 335 -2.18 -10.92 14.36
C ASP A 335 -1.17 -12.01 14.73
N LEU A 336 -1.66 -13.06 15.40
CA LEU A 336 -0.89 -14.20 15.87
C LEU A 336 -1.29 -15.53 15.19
N ARG A 337 -2.06 -15.50 14.11
CA ARG A 337 -2.52 -16.72 13.41
C ARG A 337 -1.37 -17.63 12.97
N GLY A 338 -1.67 -18.89 12.72
CA GLY A 338 -0.76 -19.84 12.06
C GLY A 338 -0.01 -20.78 12.98
N ARG A 339 -0.51 -21.01 14.19
CA ARG A 339 -0.14 -22.14 15.08
C ARG A 339 -1.36 -22.65 15.83
N ASP A 340 -1.36 -23.93 16.11
CA ASP A 340 -2.44 -24.65 16.83
C ASP A 340 -2.78 -24.07 18.21
N LYS A 341 -2.01 -23.11 18.70
CA LYS A 341 -2.20 -22.45 20.00
C LYS A 341 -2.66 -20.98 19.91
N PHE A 342 -2.60 -20.35 18.71
CA PHE A 342 -2.87 -18.92 18.53
C PHE A 342 -3.72 -18.68 17.26
N GLU A 343 -4.99 -18.95 17.31
CA GLU A 343 -5.92 -18.64 16.22
C GLU A 343 -6.62 -17.29 16.45
N ALA A 344 -5.86 -16.22 16.60
CA ALA A 344 -6.51 -14.94 16.86
C ALA A 344 -5.94 -13.79 16.01
N VAL A 345 -6.83 -13.13 15.24
CA VAL A 345 -6.68 -11.72 14.87
C VAL A 345 -7.46 -10.93 15.88
N ILE A 346 -6.79 -10.08 16.62
CA ILE A 346 -7.40 -9.27 17.65
C ILE A 346 -7.45 -7.85 17.15
N GLY A 347 -8.65 -7.33 17.04
CA GLY A 347 -8.93 -5.95 16.71
C GLY A 347 -9.56 -5.24 17.90
N GLY A 348 -8.94 -4.12 18.29
CA GLY A 348 -9.42 -3.25 19.34
C GLY A 348 -8.95 -3.57 20.77
N PRO A 349 -8.89 -2.55 21.62
CA PRO A 349 -8.32 -2.66 22.98
C PRO A 349 -9.09 -3.62 23.88
N THR A 350 -10.41 -3.76 23.71
CA THR A 350 -11.23 -4.67 24.53
C THR A 350 -10.95 -6.13 24.21
N ALA A 351 -10.80 -6.48 22.92
CA ALA A 351 -10.51 -7.84 22.50
C ALA A 351 -9.08 -8.25 22.91
N LEU A 352 -8.13 -7.32 22.84
CA LEU A 352 -6.76 -7.52 23.31
C LEU A 352 -6.74 -7.76 24.83
N LYS A 353 -7.50 -6.97 25.61
CA LYS A 353 -7.62 -7.15 27.06
C LYS A 353 -8.20 -8.52 27.43
N PHE A 354 -9.24 -8.95 26.75
CA PHE A 354 -9.84 -10.28 26.94
C PHE A 354 -8.85 -11.43 26.63
N LEU A 355 -8.07 -11.29 25.55
CA LEU A 355 -7.05 -12.29 25.22
C LEU A 355 -5.98 -12.37 26.31
N ILE A 356 -5.51 -11.21 26.77
CA ILE A 356 -4.53 -11.09 27.84
C ILE A 356 -5.00 -11.81 29.10
N GLU A 357 -6.25 -11.56 29.52
CA GLU A 357 -6.87 -12.20 30.69
C GLU A 357 -6.98 -13.72 30.50
N THR A 358 -7.38 -14.15 29.29
CA THR A 358 -7.47 -15.58 28.95
C THR A 358 -6.11 -16.26 28.99
N TYR A 359 -5.04 -15.61 28.47
CA TYR A 359 -3.70 -16.17 28.48
C TYR A 359 -3.06 -16.14 29.86
N ARG A 360 -3.25 -15.08 30.64
CA ARG A 360 -2.82 -15.04 32.05
C ARG A 360 -3.45 -16.18 32.86
N SER A 361 -4.75 -16.43 32.66
CA SER A 361 -5.43 -17.53 33.32
C SER A 361 -4.93 -18.90 32.89
N LYS A 362 -4.62 -19.11 31.61
CA LYS A 362 -4.03 -20.34 31.09
C LYS A 362 -2.61 -20.54 31.58
N LEU A 363 -1.79 -19.49 31.61
CA LEU A 363 -0.42 -19.55 32.10
C LEU A 363 -0.39 -19.85 33.61
N ALA A 364 -1.24 -19.20 34.41
CA ALA A 364 -1.35 -19.46 35.84
C ALA A 364 -1.75 -20.91 36.12
N ARG A 365 -2.70 -21.48 35.36
CA ARG A 365 -3.07 -22.89 35.46
C ARG A 365 -1.93 -23.85 35.08
N TRP A 366 -1.15 -23.48 34.05
CA TRP A 366 0.00 -24.27 33.59
C TRP A 366 1.14 -24.21 34.61
N GLU A 367 1.45 -23.04 35.18
CA GLU A 367 2.44 -22.85 36.25
C GLU A 367 2.03 -23.61 37.51
N GLN A 368 0.73 -23.61 37.85
CA GLN A 368 0.20 -24.38 38.97
C GLN A 368 0.32 -25.88 38.72
N ALA A 369 0.00 -26.37 37.52
CA ALA A 369 0.15 -27.79 37.16
C ALA A 369 1.60 -28.25 37.10
N GLN A 370 2.54 -27.38 36.72
CA GLN A 370 4.00 -27.68 36.75
C GLN A 370 4.52 -27.58 38.18
N GLY A 371 4.01 -26.65 39.00
CA GLY A 371 4.40 -26.51 40.42
C GLY A 371 4.00 -27.74 41.25
N GLU A 372 2.90 -28.41 40.89
CA GLU A 372 2.45 -29.66 41.50
C GLU A 372 3.30 -30.88 41.08
N GLN A 373 4.01 -30.82 39.92
CA GLN A 373 4.90 -31.90 39.44
C GLN A 373 6.37 -31.75 39.77
N MET A 374 6.85 -30.53 40.05
CA MET A 374 8.23 -30.22 40.37
C MET A 374 8.30 -29.31 41.58
N GLY A 375 8.58 -29.93 42.74
CA GLY A 375 8.90 -29.17 43.94
C GLY A 375 10.09 -28.24 43.69
N VAL A 376 9.80 -26.93 43.85
CA VAL A 376 10.80 -25.86 43.98
C VAL A 376 11.67 -25.56 42.76
N PHE A 377 11.22 -24.66 41.90
CA PHE A 377 12.11 -23.75 41.18
C PHE A 377 11.78 -22.29 41.53
N LYS A 378 12.74 -21.62 42.19
CA LYS A 378 12.69 -20.20 42.50
C LYS A 378 12.74 -19.40 41.20
N ARG A 379 11.77 -18.47 41.04
CA ARG A 379 11.76 -17.45 39.96
C ARG A 379 13.10 -16.69 39.92
N PRO A 380 13.71 -16.49 38.76
CA PRO A 380 14.67 -15.40 38.60
C PRO A 380 13.88 -14.07 38.65
N SER A 381 14.22 -13.22 39.59
CA SER A 381 13.67 -11.86 39.67
C SER A 381 14.07 -11.04 38.45
N MET A 382 13.11 -10.70 37.58
CA MET A 382 13.30 -9.84 36.39
C MET A 382 13.40 -8.34 36.76
N ILE A 383 13.77 -7.97 38.00
CA ILE A 383 13.87 -6.56 38.48
C ILE A 383 15.33 -6.18 38.83
N ALA A 384 16.32 -6.81 38.22
CA ALA A 384 17.71 -6.41 38.50
C ALA A 384 18.57 -6.38 37.23
N ALA A 385 18.17 -5.59 36.23
CA ALA A 385 19.05 -5.18 35.12
C ALA A 385 18.62 -3.84 34.55
N ALA A 386 18.39 -2.87 35.42
CA ALA A 386 18.30 -1.43 35.08
C ALA A 386 18.96 -0.66 36.23
N ALA A 387 20.30 -0.73 36.25
CA ALA A 387 21.19 0.22 36.92
C ALA A 387 22.46 0.33 36.07
#